data_b3ef4b6faf17bccfd88adb657a9dc3d6
#
_entry.id   b3ef4b6faf17bccfd88adb657a9dc3d6
#
_cell.length_a   1.000
_cell.length_b   1.000
_cell.length_c   1.000
_cell.angle_alpha   90.00
_cell.angle_beta   90.00
_cell.angle_gamma   90.00
#
_symmetry.space_group_name_H-M   'P 1'
#
loop_
_entity.id
_entity.type
_entity.pdbx_description
1 polymer ?
#
loop_
_entity_poly.entity_id
_entity_poly.type
_entity_poly.pdbx_seq_one_letter_code
_entity_poly.pdbx_strand_id
1 'polypeptide(L)'
;MIKSDSYLFSMALLMGLLTNAASAQPMSTSTPVTQVVMLGTGTPGPDPDRSGPATAIVANGTPYLVDFGPGVVRRAKAAVIEKGVKALEPINLRVAFATHLHSDHTVGYPDLILTPWVIGRRVPLEVYGPTGIKAMTQHVLAAYDEDIKARTRPDGNQHGFPQGSWANAHEITAGLVYKDENITVTAFPTKHALESYGYRFDTADRRIVITGDTAPTQATIDACNGCDILIHEVNTLTAVAARPLTFQAFAARYHTSTEQLAELASKAKPGLLVLYHASIVVRPGVRPNFPANSSVEELLNEMQSRYAGKVVVARDLDVY
;
A
#
# COMPACT_ATOMS: atom_id res chain seq x y z
N MET A 1 -37.90 -2.12 96.96
CA MET A 1 -39.05 -2.73 96.28
C MET A 1 -39.36 -1.91 95.08
N ILE A 2 -38.88 -2.27 93.93
CA ILE A 2 -39.41 -1.88 92.60
C ILE A 2 -38.84 -2.90 91.59
N LYS A 3 -39.65 -3.66 90.91
CA LYS A 3 -39.35 -4.61 89.93
C LYS A 3 -38.98 -3.93 88.60
N SER A 4 -37.94 -4.37 87.93
CA SER A 4 -37.59 -3.96 86.59
C SER A 4 -37.89 -5.06 85.61
N ASP A 5 -38.81 -4.85 84.72
CA ASP A 5 -39.12 -5.73 83.62
C ASP A 5 -38.14 -5.46 82.44
N SER A 6 -37.49 -6.53 82.01
CA SER A 6 -36.56 -6.49 80.88
C SER A 6 -37.31 -6.91 79.61
N TYR A 7 -37.42 -6.03 78.66
CA TYR A 7 -37.88 -6.33 77.27
C TYR A 7 -36.68 -6.66 76.40
N LEU A 8 -36.61 -7.90 75.91
CA LEU A 8 -35.69 -8.35 74.89
C LEU A 8 -36.26 -7.97 73.49
N PHE A 9 -35.56 -7.06 72.79
CA PHE A 9 -35.83 -6.81 71.39
C PHE A 9 -34.89 -7.67 70.54
N SER A 10 -35.45 -8.63 69.84
CA SER A 10 -34.76 -9.42 68.82
C SER A 10 -34.69 -8.62 67.52
N MET A 11 -33.49 -8.16 67.12
CA MET A 11 -33.23 -7.54 65.82
C MET A 11 -32.84 -8.63 64.84
N ALA A 12 -33.75 -8.96 63.91
CA ALA A 12 -33.46 -9.83 62.78
C ALA A 12 -32.64 -9.06 61.73
N LEU A 13 -31.41 -9.46 61.54
CA LEU A 13 -30.53 -8.89 60.51
C LEU A 13 -30.84 -9.53 59.15
N LEU A 14 -31.52 -8.80 58.27
CA LEU A 14 -31.77 -9.20 56.90
C LEU A 14 -30.52 -8.88 56.04
N MET A 15 -29.68 -9.88 55.76
CA MET A 15 -28.56 -9.76 54.80
C MET A 15 -29.12 -9.83 53.39
N GLY A 16 -29.29 -8.67 52.75
CA GLY A 16 -29.57 -8.58 51.30
C GLY A 16 -28.34 -8.89 50.49
N LEU A 17 -28.32 -10.04 49.82
CA LEU A 17 -27.32 -10.37 48.80
C LEU A 17 -27.58 -9.52 47.56
N LEU A 18 -26.82 -8.43 47.39
CA LEU A 18 -26.72 -7.68 46.13
C LEU A 18 -25.85 -8.48 45.18
N THR A 19 -26.46 -9.25 44.30
CA THR A 19 -25.80 -9.82 43.13
C THR A 19 -25.53 -8.72 42.11
N ASN A 20 -24.29 -8.24 42.05
CA ASN A 20 -23.80 -7.40 40.97
C ASN A 20 -23.77 -8.26 39.68
N ALA A 21 -24.84 -8.24 38.92
CA ALA A 21 -24.81 -8.68 37.53
C ALA A 21 -23.99 -7.67 36.73
N ALA A 22 -22.69 -7.93 36.54
CA ALA A 22 -21.89 -7.22 35.59
C ALA A 22 -22.50 -7.45 34.20
N SER A 23 -23.21 -6.45 33.68
CA SER A 23 -23.65 -6.44 32.28
C SER A 23 -22.41 -6.40 31.41
N ALA A 24 -22.02 -7.54 30.82
CA ALA A 24 -21.05 -7.56 29.75
C ALA A 24 -21.63 -6.72 28.59
N GLN A 25 -21.07 -5.55 28.37
CA GLN A 25 -21.36 -4.78 27.16
C GLN A 25 -20.96 -5.65 25.97
N PRO A 26 -21.83 -5.81 24.95
CA PRO A 26 -21.44 -6.50 23.75
C PRO A 26 -20.24 -5.77 23.15
N MET A 27 -19.10 -6.45 22.98
CA MET A 27 -18.01 -5.95 22.19
C MET A 27 -18.56 -5.66 20.80
N SER A 28 -18.55 -4.39 20.41
CA SER A 28 -18.83 -3.97 19.06
C SER A 28 -17.78 -4.61 18.15
N THR A 29 -18.12 -5.72 17.53
CA THR A 29 -17.34 -6.29 16.44
C THR A 29 -17.59 -5.40 15.23
N SER A 30 -16.89 -4.25 15.18
CA SER A 30 -16.79 -3.51 13.93
C SER A 30 -16.11 -4.43 12.92
N THR A 31 -16.81 -4.75 11.84
CA THR A 31 -16.25 -5.50 10.72
C THR A 31 -14.95 -4.83 10.30
N PRO A 32 -13.82 -5.56 10.19
CA PRO A 32 -12.57 -4.96 9.75
C PRO A 32 -12.79 -4.28 8.41
N VAL A 33 -12.44 -3.01 8.33
CA VAL A 33 -12.54 -2.25 7.08
C VAL A 33 -11.17 -2.20 6.46
N THR A 34 -11.04 -2.75 5.27
CA THR A 34 -9.82 -2.62 4.47
C THR A 34 -9.87 -1.31 3.68
N GLN A 35 -8.78 -0.56 3.74
CA GLN A 35 -8.59 0.67 2.96
C GLN A 35 -7.42 0.51 1.99
N VAL A 36 -7.55 1.08 0.81
CA VAL A 36 -6.47 1.25 -0.17
C VAL A 36 -6.10 2.72 -0.21
N VAL A 37 -4.83 3.04 0.04
CA VAL A 37 -4.34 4.42 0.02
C VAL A 37 -3.27 4.55 -1.05
N MET A 38 -3.48 5.43 -2.02
CA MET A 38 -2.53 5.73 -3.08
C MET A 38 -1.48 6.70 -2.56
N LEU A 39 -0.34 6.21 -2.09
CA LEU A 39 0.72 7.05 -1.55
C LEU A 39 1.48 7.80 -2.65
N GLY A 40 1.59 7.19 -3.82
CA GLY A 40 2.22 7.80 -4.98
C GLY A 40 1.68 7.20 -6.27
N THR A 41 1.36 8.06 -7.23
CA THR A 41 0.72 7.69 -8.50
C THR A 41 1.55 8.11 -9.72
N GLY A 42 2.74 8.67 -9.48
CA GLY A 42 3.64 9.21 -10.50
C GLY A 42 4.27 8.13 -11.38
N THR A 43 5.06 8.59 -12.33
CA THR A 43 5.87 7.81 -13.27
C THR A 43 7.35 8.16 -13.05
N PRO A 44 8.33 7.63 -13.81
CA PRO A 44 9.71 8.08 -13.72
C PRO A 44 9.91 9.59 -13.92
N GLY A 45 8.95 10.27 -14.52
CA GLY A 45 8.97 11.73 -14.67
C GLY A 45 8.85 12.44 -13.32
N PRO A 46 9.75 13.41 -13.00
CA PRO A 46 9.77 14.08 -11.70
C PRO A 46 8.65 15.13 -11.59
N ASP A 47 7.42 14.66 -11.42
CA ASP A 47 6.27 15.54 -11.19
C ASP A 47 6.24 15.95 -9.70
N PRO A 48 6.31 17.27 -9.37
CA PRO A 48 6.32 17.72 -7.98
C PRO A 48 5.00 17.45 -7.24
N ASP A 49 3.91 17.22 -7.95
CA ASP A 49 2.59 16.98 -7.37
C ASP A 49 2.26 15.49 -7.22
N ARG A 50 3.13 14.61 -7.72
CA ARG A 50 2.92 13.16 -7.73
C ARG A 50 4.19 12.44 -7.31
N SER A 51 4.14 11.76 -6.18
CA SER A 51 5.21 10.89 -5.72
C SER A 51 5.31 9.63 -6.59
N GLY A 52 6.46 8.96 -6.57
CA GLY A 52 6.63 7.71 -7.29
C GLY A 52 5.68 6.61 -6.82
N PRO A 53 5.49 5.56 -7.62
CA PRO A 53 4.52 4.51 -7.35
C PRO A 53 4.67 3.93 -5.95
N ALA A 54 3.61 4.01 -5.16
CA ALA A 54 3.50 3.40 -3.85
C ALA A 54 2.03 3.31 -3.45
N THR A 55 1.58 2.13 -3.06
CA THR A 55 0.20 1.88 -2.62
C THR A 55 0.23 1.22 -1.25
N ALA A 56 -0.61 1.67 -0.32
CA ALA A 56 -0.79 1.01 0.96
C ALA A 56 -2.14 0.30 1.02
N ILE A 57 -2.12 -0.97 1.43
CA ILE A 57 -3.30 -1.72 1.86
C ILE A 57 -3.30 -1.67 3.37
N VAL A 58 -4.35 -1.12 3.97
CA VAL A 58 -4.54 -1.10 5.41
C VAL A 58 -5.65 -2.06 5.76
N ALA A 59 -5.32 -3.20 6.33
CA ALA A 59 -6.27 -4.22 6.76
C ALA A 59 -6.24 -4.34 8.28
N ASN A 60 -7.39 -4.16 8.92
CA ASN A 60 -7.53 -4.23 10.38
C ASN A 60 -6.50 -3.36 11.13
N GLY A 61 -6.21 -2.16 10.60
CA GLY A 61 -5.24 -1.22 11.19
C GLY A 61 -3.76 -1.54 10.95
N THR A 62 -3.45 -2.59 10.18
CA THR A 62 -2.08 -2.98 9.80
C THR A 62 -1.80 -2.57 8.35
N PRO A 63 -0.73 -1.79 8.09
CA PRO A 63 -0.39 -1.34 6.74
C PRO A 63 0.57 -2.32 6.04
N TYR A 64 0.31 -2.54 4.76
CA TYR A 64 1.14 -3.31 3.82
C TYR A 64 1.39 -2.46 2.59
N LEU A 65 2.65 -2.31 2.20
CA LEU A 65 3.02 -1.46 1.08
C LEU A 65 3.24 -2.27 -0.20
N VAL A 66 2.83 -1.74 -1.33
CA VAL A 66 3.22 -2.21 -2.67
C VAL A 66 3.97 -1.10 -3.36
N ASP A 67 5.21 -1.38 -3.70
CA ASP A 67 6.21 -0.44 -4.17
C ASP A 67 6.57 0.68 -3.17
N PHE A 68 7.72 1.23 -3.36
CA PHE A 68 8.29 2.26 -2.49
C PHE A 68 9.08 3.28 -3.33
N GLY A 69 8.36 3.90 -4.27
CA GLY A 69 8.89 4.99 -5.07
C GLY A 69 9.28 6.21 -4.23
N PRO A 70 9.89 7.24 -4.87
CA PRO A 70 10.33 8.43 -4.17
C PRO A 70 9.19 9.09 -3.40
N GLY A 71 9.43 9.39 -2.12
CA GLY A 71 8.47 10.09 -1.26
C GLY A 71 7.56 9.19 -0.41
N VAL A 72 7.64 7.86 -0.52
CA VAL A 72 6.73 6.90 0.13
C VAL A 72 6.51 7.17 1.63
N VAL A 73 7.57 7.41 2.41
CA VAL A 73 7.46 7.65 3.87
C VAL A 73 6.78 8.98 4.18
N ARG A 74 7.10 10.03 3.42
CA ARG A 74 6.47 11.35 3.58
C ARG A 74 5.00 11.31 3.20
N ARG A 75 4.65 10.56 2.15
CA ARG A 75 3.25 10.40 1.72
C ARG A 75 2.46 9.54 2.70
N ALA A 76 3.07 8.50 3.30
CA ALA A 76 2.44 7.76 4.40
C ALA A 76 2.11 8.68 5.57
N LYS A 77 3.06 9.56 5.98
CA LYS A 77 2.79 10.54 7.03
C LYS A 77 1.75 11.59 6.63
N ALA A 78 1.73 12.02 5.37
CA ALA A 78 0.70 12.91 4.85
C ALA A 78 -0.69 12.26 4.91
N ALA A 79 -0.81 10.97 4.58
CA ALA A 79 -2.08 10.23 4.72
C ALA A 79 -2.59 10.19 6.18
N VAL A 80 -1.68 10.10 7.15
CA VAL A 80 -2.06 10.23 8.58
C VAL A 80 -2.65 11.60 8.88
N ILE A 81 -1.99 12.66 8.43
CA ILE A 81 -2.34 14.06 8.77
C ILE A 81 -3.58 14.50 8.00
N GLU A 82 -3.63 14.25 6.69
CA GLU A 82 -4.63 14.81 5.79
C GLU A 82 -5.86 13.92 5.61
N LYS A 83 -5.69 12.58 5.74
CA LYS A 83 -6.76 11.59 5.55
C LYS A 83 -7.16 10.85 6.84
N GLY A 84 -6.44 11.08 7.93
CA GLY A 84 -6.73 10.43 9.21
C GLY A 84 -6.40 8.93 9.26
N VAL A 85 -5.64 8.40 8.30
CA VAL A 85 -5.28 6.98 8.24
C VAL A 85 -4.12 6.69 9.21
N LYS A 86 -4.43 6.62 10.50
CA LYS A 86 -3.44 6.48 11.60
C LYS A 86 -2.54 5.25 11.48
N ALA A 87 -3.01 4.20 10.84
CA ALA A 87 -2.21 3.00 10.59
C ALA A 87 -0.92 3.31 9.83
N LEU A 88 -0.92 4.34 8.97
CA LEU A 88 0.22 4.74 8.15
C LEU A 88 1.26 5.63 8.89
N GLU A 89 1.20 5.71 10.23
CA GLU A 89 2.34 6.28 10.96
C GLU A 89 3.62 5.55 10.56
N PRO A 90 4.70 6.25 10.17
CA PRO A 90 5.86 5.60 9.58
C PRO A 90 6.48 4.49 10.44
N ILE A 91 6.37 4.57 11.77
CA ILE A 91 6.84 3.50 12.66
C ILE A 91 6.10 2.16 12.49
N ASN A 92 4.93 2.18 11.86
CA ASN A 92 4.11 1.00 11.58
C ASN A 92 4.42 0.34 10.24
N LEU A 93 5.20 0.98 9.38
CA LEU A 93 5.56 0.45 8.05
C LEU A 93 6.57 -0.70 8.23
N ARG A 94 6.09 -1.94 8.19
CA ARG A 94 6.87 -3.14 8.52
C ARG A 94 6.90 -4.18 7.42
N VAL A 95 5.98 -4.14 6.46
CA VAL A 95 5.88 -5.11 5.37
C VAL A 95 5.71 -4.38 4.05
N ALA A 96 6.54 -4.72 3.07
CA ALA A 96 6.51 -4.14 1.73
C ALA A 96 6.71 -5.20 0.65
N PHE A 97 6.12 -4.97 -0.51
CA PHE A 97 6.19 -5.80 -1.70
C PHE A 97 6.68 -4.97 -2.88
N ALA A 98 7.74 -5.38 -3.55
CA ALA A 98 8.20 -4.74 -4.78
C ALA A 98 7.63 -5.46 -5.99
N THR A 99 6.96 -4.72 -6.88
CA THR A 99 6.45 -5.31 -8.14
C THR A 99 7.60 -5.66 -9.08
N HIS A 100 8.56 -4.76 -9.20
CA HIS A 100 9.79 -4.92 -9.97
C HIS A 100 10.85 -3.91 -9.51
N LEU A 101 12.07 -3.97 -10.04
CA LEU A 101 13.20 -3.21 -9.52
C LEU A 101 13.57 -1.96 -10.35
N HIS A 102 12.65 -1.35 -11.08
CA HIS A 102 12.88 -0.03 -11.65
C HIS A 102 13.03 1.03 -10.56
N SER A 103 13.80 2.07 -10.84
CA SER A 103 14.18 3.08 -9.87
C SER A 103 13.00 3.89 -9.33
N ASP A 104 12.00 4.19 -10.15
CA ASP A 104 10.82 4.92 -9.74
C ASP A 104 9.92 4.14 -8.77
N HIS A 105 10.01 2.81 -8.77
CA HIS A 105 9.33 1.93 -7.80
C HIS A 105 10.17 1.65 -6.54
N THR A 106 11.49 1.92 -6.57
CA THR A 106 12.40 1.45 -5.52
C THR A 106 13.28 2.52 -4.89
N VAL A 107 13.42 3.74 -5.47
CA VAL A 107 14.37 4.74 -4.95
C VAL A 107 14.03 5.28 -3.55
N GLY A 108 12.80 5.11 -3.10
CA GLY A 108 12.38 5.39 -1.72
C GLY A 108 12.73 4.27 -0.72
N TYR A 109 13.36 3.17 -1.17
CA TYR A 109 13.68 2.03 -0.31
C TYR A 109 14.61 2.39 0.86
N PRO A 110 15.71 3.13 0.66
CA PRO A 110 16.53 3.58 1.79
C PRO A 110 15.74 4.42 2.80
N ASP A 111 14.86 5.32 2.33
CA ASP A 111 14.00 6.13 3.18
C ASP A 111 13.03 5.25 3.99
N LEU A 112 12.43 4.22 3.37
CA LEU A 112 11.53 3.27 4.02
C LEU A 112 12.24 2.40 5.07
N ILE A 113 13.51 2.05 4.86
CA ILE A 113 14.30 1.32 5.86
C ILE A 113 14.69 2.24 7.02
N LEU A 114 15.23 3.40 6.74
CA LEU A 114 15.96 4.20 7.73
C LEU A 114 15.10 5.22 8.46
N THR A 115 14.23 5.97 7.77
CA THR A 115 13.43 7.02 8.41
C THR A 115 12.49 6.47 9.48
N PRO A 116 11.70 5.39 9.25
CA PRO A 116 10.89 4.79 10.30
C PRO A 116 11.69 4.29 11.49
N TRP A 117 12.89 3.74 11.27
CA TRP A 117 13.80 3.34 12.35
C TRP A 117 14.24 4.53 13.18
N VAL A 118 14.71 5.60 12.53
CA VAL A 118 15.19 6.80 13.24
C VAL A 118 14.13 7.41 14.15
N ILE A 119 12.86 7.31 13.75
CA ILE A 119 11.73 7.86 14.53
C ILE A 119 11.04 6.84 15.43
N GLY A 120 11.55 5.60 15.53
CA GLY A 120 11.12 4.66 16.56
C GLY A 120 10.63 3.28 16.13
N ARG A 121 10.67 2.89 14.84
CA ARG A 121 10.47 1.49 14.46
C ARG A 121 11.59 0.62 15.03
N ARG A 122 11.23 -0.43 15.77
CA ARG A 122 12.19 -1.26 16.53
C ARG A 122 12.36 -2.66 15.96
N VAL A 123 11.67 -2.97 14.88
CA VAL A 123 11.71 -4.27 14.19
C VAL A 123 12.21 -4.08 12.77
N PRO A 124 12.79 -5.12 12.14
CA PRO A 124 13.16 -5.09 10.75
C PRO A 124 11.98 -4.76 9.82
N LEU A 125 12.29 -4.27 8.64
CA LEU A 125 11.35 -4.21 7.53
C LEU A 125 11.37 -5.56 6.81
N GLU A 126 10.22 -6.20 6.65
CA GLU A 126 10.05 -7.38 5.80
C GLU A 126 9.76 -6.94 4.37
N VAL A 127 10.57 -7.37 3.40
CA VAL A 127 10.42 -6.97 2.00
C VAL A 127 10.38 -8.20 1.10
N TYR A 128 9.36 -8.26 0.26
CA TYR A 128 9.13 -9.32 -0.71
C TYR A 128 9.25 -8.75 -2.12
N GLY A 129 9.99 -9.40 -3.02
CA GLY A 129 10.16 -8.88 -4.37
C GLY A 129 10.86 -9.86 -5.32
N PRO A 130 11.04 -9.48 -6.59
CA PRO A 130 11.70 -10.31 -7.58
C PRO A 130 13.17 -10.56 -7.26
N THR A 131 13.79 -11.44 -8.02
CA THR A 131 15.24 -11.69 -7.98
C THR A 131 16.01 -10.38 -8.04
N GLY A 132 16.99 -10.22 -7.14
CA GLY A 132 17.79 -9.01 -6.99
C GLY A 132 17.40 -8.12 -5.80
N ILE A 133 16.20 -8.29 -5.18
CA ILE A 133 15.81 -7.49 -4.01
C ILE A 133 16.75 -7.73 -2.81
N LYS A 134 17.27 -8.94 -2.63
CA LYS A 134 18.27 -9.23 -1.59
C LYS A 134 19.57 -8.47 -1.81
N ALA A 135 20.09 -8.50 -3.03
CA ALA A 135 21.31 -7.76 -3.38
C ALA A 135 21.11 -6.26 -3.24
N MET A 136 19.98 -5.72 -3.71
CA MET A 136 19.62 -4.31 -3.55
C MET A 136 19.61 -3.92 -2.05
N THR A 137 18.98 -4.74 -1.20
CA THR A 137 18.94 -4.50 0.25
C THR A 137 20.34 -4.44 0.87
N GLN A 138 21.21 -5.39 0.51
CA GLN A 138 22.60 -5.43 1.00
C GLN A 138 23.36 -4.16 0.59
N HIS A 139 23.25 -3.74 -0.67
CA HIS A 139 23.93 -2.54 -1.17
C HIS A 139 23.37 -1.25 -0.54
N VAL A 140 22.07 -1.16 -0.35
CA VAL A 140 21.43 -0.03 0.35
C VAL A 140 21.96 0.07 1.78
N LEU A 141 21.95 -1.03 2.55
CA LEU A 141 22.46 -1.02 3.93
C LEU A 141 23.96 -0.70 4.00
N ALA A 142 24.75 -1.22 3.06
CA ALA A 142 26.18 -0.89 2.95
C ALA A 142 26.40 0.60 2.63
N ALA A 143 25.59 1.20 1.79
CA ALA A 143 25.68 2.63 1.46
C ALA A 143 25.43 3.54 2.68
N TYR A 144 24.63 3.09 3.65
CA TYR A 144 24.30 3.85 4.86
C TYR A 144 24.99 3.32 6.13
N ASP A 145 26.01 2.47 5.99
CA ASP A 145 26.73 1.83 7.09
C ASP A 145 27.28 2.85 8.12
N GLU A 146 27.83 3.98 7.66
CA GLU A 146 28.35 5.02 8.55
C GLU A 146 27.25 5.71 9.37
N ASP A 147 26.09 5.99 8.78
CA ASP A 147 24.95 6.55 9.52
C ASP A 147 24.40 5.53 10.56
N ILE A 148 24.27 4.25 10.14
CA ILE A 148 23.80 3.18 11.04
C ILE A 148 24.76 3.02 12.21
N LYS A 149 26.07 2.93 11.98
CA LYS A 149 27.09 2.85 13.02
C LYS A 149 27.05 4.04 13.97
N ALA A 150 26.96 5.26 13.43
CA ALA A 150 26.92 6.47 14.25
C ALA A 150 25.70 6.50 15.18
N ARG A 151 24.53 6.02 14.73
CA ARG A 151 23.31 6.00 15.53
C ARG A 151 23.25 4.87 16.55
N THR A 152 23.90 3.74 16.27
CA THR A 152 23.84 2.53 17.11
C THR A 152 24.96 2.43 18.15
N ARG A 153 26.01 3.25 18.06
CA ARG A 153 27.07 3.31 19.09
C ARG A 153 26.53 3.75 20.46
N PRO A 154 27.27 3.56 21.58
CA PRO A 154 26.77 3.81 22.94
C PRO A 154 26.20 5.21 23.20
N ASP A 155 26.72 6.23 22.52
CA ASP A 155 26.22 7.62 22.59
C ASP A 155 25.24 7.98 21.46
N GLY A 156 24.88 7.01 20.60
CA GLY A 156 23.96 7.20 19.49
C GLY A 156 22.50 7.16 19.90
N ASN A 157 21.65 7.88 19.15
CA ASN A 157 20.22 8.00 19.46
C ASN A 157 19.39 6.72 19.20
N GLN A 158 19.97 5.68 18.57
CA GLN A 158 19.37 4.36 18.33
C GLN A 158 20.14 3.21 19.00
N HIS A 159 20.93 3.51 20.03
CA HIS A 159 21.80 2.57 20.72
C HIS A 159 21.10 1.28 21.16
N GLY A 160 19.89 1.34 21.65
CA GLY A 160 19.15 0.15 22.13
C GLY A 160 18.37 -0.61 21.06
N PHE A 161 18.36 -0.16 19.80
CA PHE A 161 17.44 -0.70 18.78
C PHE A 161 18.06 -0.80 17.38
N PRO A 162 19.21 -1.45 17.23
CA PRO A 162 19.85 -1.60 15.93
C PRO A 162 18.97 -2.36 14.92
N GLN A 163 18.12 -3.28 15.39
CA GLN A 163 17.27 -4.11 14.55
C GLN A 163 16.30 -3.29 13.67
N GLY A 164 15.92 -2.11 14.11
CA GLY A 164 15.04 -1.24 13.34
C GLY A 164 15.66 -0.75 12.03
N SER A 165 17.01 -0.77 11.89
CA SER A 165 17.70 -0.45 10.63
C SER A 165 17.80 -1.64 9.67
N TRP A 166 17.40 -2.85 10.09
CA TRP A 166 17.50 -4.03 9.27
C TRP A 166 16.33 -4.15 8.30
N ALA A 167 16.58 -4.82 7.17
CA ALA A 167 15.56 -5.24 6.24
C ALA A 167 15.78 -6.70 5.87
N ASN A 168 14.75 -7.52 6.06
CA ASN A 168 14.74 -8.93 5.70
C ASN A 168 14.12 -9.03 4.29
N ALA A 169 14.96 -9.20 3.30
CA ALA A 169 14.51 -9.29 1.91
C ALA A 169 14.27 -10.74 1.48
N HIS A 170 13.12 -10.99 0.89
CA HIS A 170 12.65 -12.28 0.39
C HIS A 170 12.47 -12.22 -1.12
N GLU A 171 13.29 -12.97 -1.87
CA GLU A 171 13.04 -13.19 -3.30
C GLU A 171 11.90 -14.17 -3.47
N ILE A 172 10.94 -13.82 -4.29
CA ILE A 172 9.69 -14.55 -4.47
C ILE A 172 9.60 -15.20 -5.85
N THR A 173 8.65 -16.09 -5.98
CA THR A 173 8.11 -16.60 -7.24
C THR A 173 6.59 -16.49 -7.22
N ALA A 174 5.93 -16.68 -8.35
CA ALA A 174 4.46 -16.68 -8.41
C ALA A 174 3.85 -17.71 -7.45
N GLY A 175 2.76 -17.34 -6.81
CA GLY A 175 2.05 -18.13 -5.79
C GLY A 175 1.87 -17.38 -4.47
N LEU A 176 1.57 -18.10 -3.40
CA LEU A 176 1.46 -17.53 -2.05
C LEU A 176 2.83 -17.03 -1.58
N VAL A 177 2.93 -15.72 -1.29
CA VAL A 177 4.20 -15.09 -0.88
C VAL A 177 4.18 -14.56 0.55
N TYR A 178 2.99 -14.25 1.08
CA TYR A 178 2.84 -13.76 2.45
C TYR A 178 1.47 -14.10 3.01
N LYS A 179 1.40 -14.37 4.31
CA LYS A 179 0.15 -14.57 5.03
C LYS A 179 0.32 -14.23 6.50
N ASP A 180 -0.64 -13.49 7.04
CA ASP A 180 -0.82 -13.29 8.48
C ASP A 180 -2.30 -13.37 8.86
N GLU A 181 -2.67 -12.87 10.03
CA GLU A 181 -4.04 -12.85 10.52
C GLU A 181 -4.96 -11.90 9.76
N ASN A 182 -4.42 -10.91 9.05
CA ASN A 182 -5.18 -9.85 8.37
C ASN A 182 -5.32 -10.09 6.87
N ILE A 183 -4.28 -10.66 6.23
CA ILE A 183 -4.20 -10.77 4.77
C ILE A 183 -3.58 -12.09 4.30
N THR A 184 -3.92 -12.45 3.09
CA THR A 184 -3.18 -13.42 2.27
C THR A 184 -2.74 -12.73 0.99
N VAL A 185 -1.44 -12.81 0.64
CA VAL A 185 -0.88 -12.18 -0.55
C VAL A 185 -0.37 -13.24 -1.53
N THR A 186 -0.91 -13.19 -2.74
CA THR A 186 -0.50 -14.05 -3.85
C THR A 186 0.16 -13.20 -4.93
N ALA A 187 1.39 -13.53 -5.31
CA ALA A 187 2.08 -12.93 -6.45
C ALA A 187 1.70 -13.66 -7.75
N PHE A 188 1.51 -12.91 -8.83
CA PHE A 188 1.30 -13.45 -10.16
C PHE A 188 2.24 -12.78 -11.17
N PRO A 189 2.68 -13.49 -12.22
CA PRO A 189 3.64 -12.94 -13.16
C PRO A 189 2.98 -11.83 -14.00
N THR A 190 3.70 -10.74 -14.20
CA THR A 190 3.35 -9.67 -15.13
C THR A 190 4.34 -9.64 -16.30
N LYS A 191 4.10 -8.80 -17.30
CA LYS A 191 4.95 -8.72 -18.51
C LYS A 191 5.57 -7.34 -18.59
N HIS A 192 6.79 -7.23 -18.11
CA HIS A 192 7.56 -5.99 -18.14
C HIS A 192 9.00 -6.21 -18.61
N ALA A 193 9.82 -5.13 -18.66
CA ALA A 193 11.21 -5.19 -19.10
C ALA A 193 12.14 -5.92 -18.11
N LEU A 194 11.76 -5.96 -16.83
CA LEU A 194 12.43 -6.72 -15.78
C LEU A 194 11.53 -7.87 -15.30
N GLU A 195 12.08 -8.78 -14.51
CA GLU A 195 11.27 -9.73 -13.74
C GLU A 195 10.27 -8.94 -12.88
N SER A 196 9.00 -9.25 -13.04
CA SER A 196 7.92 -8.44 -12.44
C SER A 196 6.74 -9.29 -12.00
N TYR A 197 6.12 -8.85 -10.92
CA TYR A 197 4.95 -9.48 -10.31
C TYR A 197 3.87 -8.45 -10.01
N GLY A 198 2.62 -8.83 -10.25
CA GLY A 198 1.48 -8.21 -9.62
C GLY A 198 1.14 -8.94 -8.31
N TYR A 199 0.39 -8.28 -7.45
CA TYR A 199 -0.03 -8.84 -6.17
C TYR A 199 -1.54 -8.81 -6.01
N ARG A 200 -2.09 -9.94 -5.55
CA ARG A 200 -3.46 -10.06 -5.10
C ARG A 200 -3.47 -10.14 -3.58
N PHE A 201 -4.21 -9.25 -2.97
CA PHE A 201 -4.48 -9.20 -1.53
C PHE A 201 -5.90 -9.70 -1.28
N ASP A 202 -6.02 -10.78 -0.55
CA ASP A 202 -7.30 -11.25 -0.01
C ASP A 202 -7.35 -10.86 1.48
N THR A 203 -8.29 -9.99 1.84
CA THR A 203 -8.56 -9.55 3.22
C THR A 203 -9.90 -10.12 3.70
N ALA A 204 -10.34 -9.77 4.90
CA ALA A 204 -11.61 -10.25 5.43
C ALA A 204 -12.84 -9.76 4.61
N ASP A 205 -12.74 -8.59 3.99
CA ASP A 205 -13.84 -7.88 3.34
C ASP A 205 -13.60 -7.52 1.87
N ARG A 206 -12.36 -7.65 1.34
CA ARG A 206 -12.00 -7.23 -0.01
C ARG A 206 -10.97 -8.13 -0.68
N ARG A 207 -11.07 -8.22 -2.00
CA ARG A 207 -10.01 -8.68 -2.90
C ARG A 207 -9.46 -7.50 -3.69
N ILE A 208 -8.18 -7.22 -3.56
CA ILE A 208 -7.50 -6.10 -4.20
C ILE A 208 -6.37 -6.66 -5.07
N VAL A 209 -6.30 -6.20 -6.32
CA VAL A 209 -5.23 -6.59 -7.26
C VAL A 209 -4.47 -5.35 -7.69
N ILE A 210 -3.13 -5.41 -7.61
CA ILE A 210 -2.20 -4.35 -8.01
C ILE A 210 -1.22 -4.95 -8.99
N THR A 211 -1.09 -4.36 -10.17
CA THR A 211 -0.28 -4.98 -11.25
C THR A 211 1.18 -4.55 -11.25
N GLY A 212 1.51 -3.36 -10.74
CA GLY A 212 2.76 -2.71 -11.16
C GLY A 212 2.73 -2.41 -12.66
N ASP A 213 3.90 -2.24 -13.25
CA ASP A 213 4.05 -2.00 -14.69
C ASP A 213 3.92 -3.31 -15.47
N THR A 214 3.10 -3.29 -16.51
CA THR A 214 2.84 -4.51 -17.30
C THR A 214 2.18 -4.24 -18.64
N ALA A 215 2.52 -5.02 -19.66
CA ALA A 215 1.60 -5.27 -20.76
C ALA A 215 0.42 -6.14 -20.28
N PRO A 216 -0.72 -6.20 -21.01
CA PRO A 216 -1.85 -7.02 -20.63
C PRO A 216 -1.48 -8.50 -20.54
N THR A 217 -1.93 -9.20 -19.48
CA THR A 217 -1.69 -10.64 -19.30
C THR A 217 -2.97 -11.37 -18.89
N GLN A 218 -3.06 -12.64 -19.22
CA GLN A 218 -4.14 -13.51 -18.72
C GLN A 218 -4.03 -13.66 -17.20
N ALA A 219 -2.81 -13.68 -16.64
CA ALA A 219 -2.58 -13.78 -15.20
C ALA A 219 -3.22 -12.62 -14.42
N THR A 220 -3.24 -11.40 -14.96
CA THR A 220 -3.94 -10.26 -14.36
C THR A 220 -5.46 -10.48 -14.34
N ILE A 221 -6.03 -11.00 -15.45
CA ILE A 221 -7.47 -11.31 -15.52
C ILE A 221 -7.84 -12.37 -14.49
N ASP A 222 -7.05 -13.44 -14.40
CA ASP A 222 -7.29 -14.56 -13.49
C ASP A 222 -7.12 -14.14 -12.01
N ALA A 223 -6.12 -13.32 -11.72
CA ALA A 223 -5.89 -12.80 -10.37
C ALA A 223 -7.04 -11.92 -9.90
N CYS A 224 -7.60 -11.06 -10.75
CA CYS A 224 -8.74 -10.22 -10.42
C CYS A 224 -10.04 -11.04 -10.38
N ASN A 225 -10.46 -11.61 -11.50
CA ASN A 225 -11.67 -12.46 -11.62
C ASN A 225 -12.83 -11.99 -10.71
N GLY A 226 -13.31 -10.76 -10.95
CA GLY A 226 -14.33 -10.12 -10.12
C GLY A 226 -13.81 -9.54 -8.81
N CYS A 227 -12.54 -9.12 -8.73
CA CYS A 227 -11.98 -8.44 -7.55
C CYS A 227 -12.73 -7.14 -7.25
N ASP A 228 -12.68 -6.71 -6.00
CA ASP A 228 -13.32 -5.45 -5.59
C ASP A 228 -12.61 -4.24 -6.17
N ILE A 229 -11.27 -4.26 -6.19
CA ILE A 229 -10.43 -3.19 -6.72
C ILE A 229 -9.31 -3.77 -7.59
N LEU A 230 -9.20 -3.28 -8.83
CA LEU A 230 -8.05 -3.49 -9.69
C LEU A 230 -7.30 -2.17 -9.86
N ILE A 231 -6.05 -2.12 -9.42
CA ILE A 231 -5.14 -0.99 -9.58
C ILE A 231 -4.18 -1.33 -10.72
N HIS A 232 -4.22 -0.55 -11.80
CA HIS A 232 -3.50 -0.86 -13.02
C HIS A 232 -2.85 0.38 -13.64
N GLU A 233 -1.63 0.22 -14.16
CA GLU A 233 -0.99 1.24 -14.98
C GLU A 233 -1.74 1.47 -16.29
N VAL A 234 -1.56 2.62 -16.90
CA VAL A 234 -2.15 2.88 -18.21
C VAL A 234 -1.45 4.02 -18.95
N ASN A 235 -1.32 3.89 -20.25
CA ASN A 235 -0.92 4.96 -21.15
C ASN A 235 -2.04 5.30 -22.15
N THR A 236 -2.33 6.59 -22.34
CA THR A 236 -3.25 7.00 -23.40
C THR A 236 -2.62 6.76 -24.77
N LEU A 237 -3.46 6.49 -25.77
CA LEU A 237 -3.02 6.31 -27.14
C LEU A 237 -2.33 7.56 -27.68
N THR A 238 -2.90 8.73 -27.37
CA THR A 238 -2.35 10.03 -27.79
C THR A 238 -0.98 10.29 -27.17
N ALA A 239 -0.80 10.04 -25.87
CA ALA A 239 0.48 10.25 -25.21
C ALA A 239 1.59 9.33 -25.76
N VAL A 240 1.27 8.08 -26.09
CA VAL A 240 2.22 7.13 -26.70
C VAL A 240 2.56 7.57 -28.12
N ALA A 241 1.56 7.92 -28.96
CA ALA A 241 1.76 8.32 -30.35
C ALA A 241 2.64 9.57 -30.49
N ALA A 242 2.63 10.45 -29.52
CA ALA A 242 3.45 11.67 -29.50
C ALA A 242 4.92 11.44 -29.08
N ARG A 243 5.30 10.21 -28.72
CA ARG A 243 6.66 9.85 -28.27
C ARG A 243 7.50 9.31 -29.46
N PRO A 244 8.84 9.29 -29.32
CA PRO A 244 9.69 8.64 -30.34
C PRO A 244 9.28 7.19 -30.60
N LEU A 245 9.50 6.72 -31.83
CA LEU A 245 9.13 5.33 -32.24
C LEU A 245 9.74 4.25 -31.34
N THR A 246 10.96 4.50 -30.82
CA THR A 246 11.61 3.59 -29.85
C THR A 246 10.80 3.45 -28.56
N PHE A 247 10.24 4.56 -28.05
CA PHE A 247 9.36 4.51 -26.89
C PHE A 247 8.02 3.87 -27.22
N GLN A 248 7.44 4.16 -28.39
CA GLN A 248 6.19 3.52 -28.82
C GLN A 248 6.34 1.99 -28.87
N ALA A 249 7.45 1.50 -29.43
CA ALA A 249 7.75 0.07 -29.46
C ALA A 249 7.96 -0.52 -28.05
N PHE A 250 8.61 0.22 -27.15
CA PHE A 250 8.79 -0.17 -25.76
C PHE A 250 7.43 -0.24 -25.02
N ALA A 251 6.62 0.81 -25.15
CA ALA A 251 5.29 0.86 -24.55
C ALA A 251 4.39 -0.28 -25.05
N ALA A 252 4.35 -0.52 -26.34
CA ALA A 252 3.56 -1.62 -26.93
C ALA A 252 3.98 -3.01 -26.42
N ARG A 253 5.22 -3.17 -26.01
CA ARG A 253 5.76 -4.44 -25.51
C ARG A 253 5.57 -4.67 -24.02
N TYR A 254 5.62 -3.60 -23.21
CA TYR A 254 5.82 -3.66 -21.77
C TYR A 254 4.80 -2.87 -20.95
N HIS A 255 3.94 -2.08 -21.57
CA HIS A 255 2.91 -1.28 -20.91
C HIS A 255 1.54 -1.51 -21.52
N THR A 256 0.52 -1.00 -20.86
CA THR A 256 -0.87 -1.19 -21.25
C THR A 256 -1.47 0.09 -21.78
N SER A 257 -2.05 0.08 -22.98
CA SER A 257 -2.83 1.20 -23.51
C SER A 257 -4.25 1.22 -22.93
N THR A 258 -4.92 2.37 -23.01
CA THR A 258 -6.33 2.52 -22.64
C THR A 258 -7.25 1.51 -23.33
N GLU A 259 -7.02 1.22 -24.61
CA GLU A 259 -7.80 0.23 -25.36
C GLU A 259 -7.59 -1.19 -24.81
N GLN A 260 -6.35 -1.59 -24.61
CA GLN A 260 -6.00 -2.89 -24.06
C GLN A 260 -6.50 -3.06 -22.61
N LEU A 261 -6.42 -1.99 -21.79
CA LEU A 261 -6.92 -2.05 -20.42
C LEU A 261 -8.44 -2.17 -20.38
N ALA A 262 -9.15 -1.47 -21.25
CA ALA A 262 -10.61 -1.60 -21.37
C ALA A 262 -11.04 -3.03 -21.69
N GLU A 263 -10.34 -3.70 -22.62
CA GLU A 263 -10.56 -5.11 -22.96
C GLU A 263 -10.25 -6.03 -21.76
N LEU A 264 -9.09 -5.84 -21.12
CA LEU A 264 -8.67 -6.60 -19.93
C LEU A 264 -9.68 -6.45 -18.79
N ALA A 265 -10.08 -5.22 -18.46
CA ALA A 265 -11.02 -4.93 -17.37
C ALA A 265 -12.42 -5.50 -17.65
N SER A 266 -12.86 -5.50 -18.92
CA SER A 266 -14.13 -6.13 -19.32
C SER A 266 -14.15 -7.64 -19.08
N LYS A 267 -13.00 -8.30 -19.20
CA LYS A 267 -12.82 -9.73 -18.90
C LYS A 267 -12.64 -9.98 -17.41
N ALA A 268 -11.82 -9.17 -16.73
CA ALA A 268 -11.50 -9.28 -15.30
C ALA A 268 -12.67 -8.86 -14.38
N LYS A 269 -13.55 -7.97 -14.84
CA LYS A 269 -14.77 -7.48 -14.17
C LYS A 269 -14.52 -6.96 -12.74
N PRO A 270 -13.56 -6.04 -12.52
CA PRO A 270 -13.38 -5.44 -11.19
C PRO A 270 -14.60 -4.62 -10.77
N GLY A 271 -14.87 -4.58 -9.47
CA GLY A 271 -15.87 -3.67 -8.89
C GLY A 271 -15.50 -2.19 -9.08
N LEU A 272 -14.19 -1.88 -9.01
CA LEU A 272 -13.60 -0.58 -9.29
C LEU A 272 -12.26 -0.76 -10.00
N LEU A 273 -12.07 -0.09 -11.13
CA LEU A 273 -10.79 0.05 -11.81
C LEU A 273 -10.14 1.38 -11.41
N VAL A 274 -8.95 1.31 -10.82
CA VAL A 274 -8.15 2.47 -10.39
C VAL A 274 -6.95 2.61 -11.31
N LEU A 275 -6.87 3.71 -12.04
CA LEU A 275 -5.80 4.03 -12.97
C LEU A 275 -4.70 4.80 -12.25
N TYR A 276 -3.47 4.32 -12.31
CA TYR A 276 -2.31 5.00 -11.75
C TYR A 276 -1.12 4.89 -12.71
N HIS A 277 0.05 5.40 -12.33
CA HIS A 277 1.27 5.32 -13.11
C HIS A 277 1.07 5.79 -14.57
N ALA A 278 0.20 6.77 -14.77
CA ALA A 278 -0.12 7.33 -16.08
C ALA A 278 0.68 8.62 -16.33
N SER A 279 1.17 8.80 -17.56
CA SER A 279 1.81 10.06 -17.99
C SER A 279 0.76 11.14 -18.21
N ILE A 280 0.24 11.72 -17.12
CA ILE A 280 -0.82 12.75 -17.14
C ILE A 280 -0.36 14.06 -16.52
N VAL A 281 -0.95 15.18 -16.96
CA VAL A 281 -0.81 16.50 -16.34
C VAL A 281 -1.90 16.69 -15.31
N VAL A 282 -1.54 16.79 -14.04
CA VAL A 282 -2.50 17.03 -12.95
C VAL A 282 -2.68 18.51 -12.62
N ARG A 283 -1.70 19.35 -12.96
CA ARG A 283 -1.76 20.81 -12.75
C ARG A 283 -1.68 21.55 -14.08
N PRO A 284 -2.69 22.33 -14.48
CA PRO A 284 -2.62 23.14 -15.71
C PRO A 284 -1.40 24.07 -15.70
N GLY A 285 -0.69 24.14 -16.82
CA GLY A 285 0.48 25.00 -16.99
C GLY A 285 1.82 24.43 -16.49
N VAL A 286 1.80 23.38 -15.68
CA VAL A 286 3.00 22.61 -15.32
C VAL A 286 3.14 21.50 -16.34
N ARG A 287 4.07 21.64 -17.28
CA ARG A 287 4.47 20.55 -18.16
C ARG A 287 5.73 19.93 -17.58
N PRO A 288 5.71 18.71 -17.10
CA PRO A 288 6.96 17.96 -16.95
C PRO A 288 7.64 17.96 -18.33
N ASN A 289 8.97 17.97 -18.37
CA ASN A 289 9.78 18.09 -19.59
C ASN A 289 9.61 16.94 -20.61
N PHE A 290 8.47 16.27 -20.60
CA PHE A 290 8.11 15.22 -21.56
C PHE A 290 7.05 15.73 -22.52
N PRO A 291 7.27 15.62 -23.85
CA PRO A 291 6.24 15.92 -24.81
C PRO A 291 5.04 14.99 -24.61
N ALA A 292 3.83 15.53 -24.72
CA ALA A 292 2.55 14.81 -24.72
C ALA A 292 2.20 14.06 -23.42
N ASN A 293 1.90 14.82 -22.37
CA ASN A 293 1.14 14.28 -21.24
C ASN A 293 -0.35 14.50 -21.53
N SER A 294 -1.12 13.45 -21.41
CA SER A 294 -2.58 13.53 -21.46
C SER A 294 -3.14 14.22 -20.23
N SER A 295 -4.31 14.81 -20.36
CA SER A 295 -5.09 15.26 -19.20
C SER A 295 -5.77 14.07 -18.51
N VAL A 296 -6.20 14.27 -17.26
CA VAL A 296 -7.07 13.32 -16.55
C VAL A 296 -8.37 13.08 -17.32
N GLU A 297 -8.93 14.15 -17.89
CA GLU A 297 -10.16 14.09 -18.67
C GLU A 297 -9.99 13.26 -19.97
N GLU A 298 -8.89 13.45 -20.69
CA GLU A 298 -8.56 12.67 -21.89
C GLU A 298 -8.43 11.19 -21.55
N LEU A 299 -7.70 10.84 -20.49
CA LEU A 299 -7.55 9.47 -20.04
C LEU A 299 -8.89 8.82 -19.68
N LEU A 300 -9.74 9.53 -18.93
CA LEU A 300 -11.07 9.05 -18.58
C LEU A 300 -11.96 8.88 -19.81
N ASN A 301 -11.95 9.83 -20.76
CA ASN A 301 -12.73 9.76 -21.99
C ASN A 301 -12.33 8.55 -22.85
N GLU A 302 -11.01 8.31 -23.01
CA GLU A 302 -10.54 7.13 -23.74
C GLU A 302 -11.01 5.83 -23.06
N MET A 303 -10.94 5.74 -21.74
CA MET A 303 -11.39 4.56 -21.00
C MET A 303 -12.92 4.38 -21.07
N GLN A 304 -13.70 5.40 -20.76
CA GLN A 304 -15.17 5.32 -20.69
C GLN A 304 -15.82 5.10 -22.04
N SER A 305 -15.17 5.47 -23.14
CA SER A 305 -15.63 5.15 -24.48
C SER A 305 -15.57 3.65 -24.82
N ARG A 306 -14.84 2.84 -24.04
CA ARG A 306 -14.55 1.42 -24.28
C ARG A 306 -14.89 0.50 -23.13
N TYR A 307 -15.01 1.04 -21.91
CA TYR A 307 -15.25 0.27 -20.70
C TYR A 307 -16.44 0.81 -19.92
N ALA A 308 -17.46 -0.01 -19.74
CA ALA A 308 -18.71 0.36 -19.07
C ALA A 308 -18.67 0.23 -17.53
N GLY A 309 -17.59 -0.32 -16.97
CA GLY A 309 -17.42 -0.47 -15.52
C GLY A 309 -17.01 0.83 -14.83
N LYS A 310 -16.96 0.80 -13.50
CA LYS A 310 -16.50 1.94 -12.71
C LYS A 310 -15.01 2.12 -12.88
N VAL A 311 -14.57 3.32 -13.27
CA VAL A 311 -13.16 3.67 -13.48
C VAL A 311 -12.87 5.05 -12.88
N VAL A 312 -11.72 5.17 -12.21
CA VAL A 312 -11.20 6.41 -11.64
C VAL A 312 -9.71 6.57 -11.96
N VAL A 313 -9.25 7.81 -12.08
CA VAL A 313 -7.81 8.13 -12.12
C VAL A 313 -7.37 8.50 -10.72
N ALA A 314 -6.44 7.75 -10.17
CA ALA A 314 -5.93 7.97 -8.83
C ALA A 314 -5.09 9.25 -8.73
N ARG A 315 -5.21 9.92 -7.61
CA ARG A 315 -4.31 10.98 -7.14
C ARG A 315 -3.58 10.51 -5.89
N ASP A 316 -2.45 11.13 -5.61
CA ASP A 316 -1.77 10.90 -4.34
C ASP A 316 -2.71 11.19 -3.18
N LEU A 317 -2.72 10.29 -2.19
CA LEU A 317 -3.57 10.28 -1.00
C LEU A 317 -5.07 10.00 -1.24
N ASP A 318 -5.47 9.55 -2.42
CA ASP A 318 -6.82 8.99 -2.56
C ASP A 318 -6.97 7.72 -1.70
N VAL A 319 -8.16 7.56 -1.11
CA VAL A 319 -8.51 6.42 -0.24
C VAL A 319 -9.75 5.74 -0.80
N TYR A 320 -9.66 4.43 -0.98
CA TYR A 320 -10.72 3.58 -1.51
C TYR A 320 -11.18 2.52 -0.52
#